data_85b24043db7b636864aef415f13b3e09
#
_entry.id   85b24043db7b636864aef415f13b3e09
#
_cell.length_a   1.000
_cell.length_b   1.000
_cell.length_c   1.000
_cell.angle_alpha   90.00
_cell.angle_beta   90.00
_cell.angle_gamma   90.00
#
_symmetry.space_group_name_H-M   'P 1'
#
loop_
_entity.id
_entity.type
_entity.pdbx_description
1 polymer ?
#
loop_
_entity_poly.entity_id
_entity_poly.type
_entity_poly.pdbx_seq_one_letter_code
_entity_poly.pdbx_strand_id
1 'polypeptide(L)'
;RNTELTGFGLKYNPNVKVGFFNDNHSAREFNAVADVPLEKVINDELSIHLGLHGDYTQLSRKSLKSINNTLFTVPVAIQYKNDMIDVHGGAIPSWDNSSFKLLPDLMADVKLSGEEAILQFGWLMHYDKGSYQRWAAMNPYIDQPDTLFNTRIHETYGGIKGTFLERFFYNVKAGLVQFYNMPLFV
;
A
#
# COMPACT_ATOMS: atom_id res chain seq x y z
N ARG A 1 -7.75 10.93 15.31
CA ARG A 1 -6.47 11.40 14.75
C ARG A 1 -5.71 12.07 15.87
N ASN A 2 -4.74 11.38 16.45
CA ASN A 2 -3.92 11.99 17.48
C ASN A 2 -2.88 12.86 16.78
N THR A 3 -3.07 14.20 16.86
CA THR A 3 -2.17 15.20 16.28
C THR A 3 -1.19 15.73 17.32
N GLU A 4 -1.31 15.30 18.58
CA GLU A 4 -0.40 15.71 19.62
C GLU A 4 0.87 14.85 19.58
N LEU A 5 2.02 15.53 19.65
CA LEU A 5 3.31 14.89 19.78
C LEU A 5 3.39 14.17 21.14
N THR A 6 3.78 12.91 21.12
CA THR A 6 4.18 12.24 22.37
C THR A 6 5.40 12.95 22.96
N GLY A 7 5.71 12.70 24.25
CA GLY A 7 6.92 13.26 24.87
C GLY A 7 8.24 12.95 24.14
N PHE A 8 8.23 12.02 23.18
CA PHE A 8 9.34 11.70 22.28
C PHE A 8 9.23 12.30 20.87
N GLY A 9 8.24 13.15 20.61
CA GLY A 9 8.01 13.76 19.29
C GLY A 9 7.47 12.81 18.24
N LEU A 10 6.84 11.69 18.63
CA LEU A 10 6.24 10.73 17.73
C LEU A 10 4.77 11.07 17.48
N LYS A 11 4.37 11.06 16.21
CA LYS A 11 2.96 11.02 15.79
C LYS A 11 2.57 9.58 15.48
N TYR A 12 1.38 9.17 15.89
CA TYR A 12 0.85 7.84 15.61
C TYR A 12 -0.66 7.89 15.37
N ASN A 13 -1.17 6.96 14.57
CA ASN A 13 -2.59 6.87 14.27
C ASN A 13 -3.00 5.41 14.06
N PRO A 14 -3.05 4.58 15.12
CA PRO A 14 -3.39 3.18 15.00
C PRO A 14 -4.83 2.99 14.54
N ASN A 15 -5.05 2.02 13.67
CA ASN A 15 -6.35 1.64 13.14
C ASN A 15 -6.49 0.12 13.19
N VAL A 16 -7.64 -0.35 13.66
CA VAL A 16 -8.00 -1.78 13.64
C VAL A 16 -9.37 -1.92 12.99
N LYS A 17 -9.47 -2.85 12.06
CA LYS A 17 -10.73 -3.19 11.37
C LYS A 17 -10.96 -4.68 11.48
N VAL A 18 -12.21 -5.05 11.76
CA VAL A 18 -12.66 -6.44 11.76
C VAL A 18 -13.89 -6.53 10.85
N GLY A 19 -13.89 -7.51 9.98
CA GLY A 19 -14.96 -7.75 9.02
C GLY A 19 -15.45 -9.19 9.04
N PHE A 20 -16.76 -9.36 8.80
CA PHE A 20 -17.39 -10.65 8.59
C PHE A 20 -18.22 -10.57 7.32
N PHE A 21 -18.05 -11.54 6.46
CA PHE A 21 -18.82 -11.67 5.23
C PHE A 21 -19.39 -13.09 5.14
N ASN A 22 -20.64 -13.21 4.70
CA ASN A 22 -21.28 -14.48 4.40
C ASN A 22 -21.93 -14.37 3.01
N ASP A 23 -21.75 -15.38 2.20
CA ASP A 23 -22.50 -15.52 0.95
C ASP A 23 -23.70 -16.46 1.09
N ASN A 24 -24.52 -16.52 0.04
CA ASN A 24 -25.68 -17.43 -0.03
C ASN A 24 -25.27 -18.89 -0.31
N HIS A 25 -24.01 -19.18 -0.58
CA HIS A 25 -23.45 -20.48 -0.94
C HIS A 25 -22.63 -21.12 0.21
N SER A 26 -22.85 -20.62 1.44
CA SER A 26 -22.21 -21.11 2.67
C SER A 26 -20.72 -20.81 2.80
N ALA A 27 -20.17 -19.86 2.02
CA ALA A 27 -18.85 -19.31 2.31
C ALA A 27 -18.95 -18.22 3.39
N ARG A 28 -17.98 -18.22 4.28
CA ARG A 28 -17.84 -17.22 5.36
C ARG A 28 -16.42 -16.71 5.36
N GLU A 29 -16.25 -15.42 5.26
CA GLU A 29 -14.94 -14.80 5.40
C GLU A 29 -14.88 -13.96 6.66
N PHE A 30 -13.83 -14.20 7.44
CA PHE A 30 -13.41 -13.35 8.54
C PHE A 30 -12.15 -12.60 8.13
N ASN A 31 -12.10 -11.32 8.43
CA ASN A 31 -10.97 -10.47 8.11
C ASN A 31 -10.65 -9.58 9.32
N ALA A 32 -9.36 -9.45 9.63
CA ALA A 32 -8.85 -8.58 10.68
C ALA A 32 -7.62 -7.84 10.16
N VAL A 33 -7.68 -6.52 10.21
CA VAL A 33 -6.59 -5.64 9.78
C VAL A 33 -6.18 -4.75 10.94
N ALA A 34 -4.88 -4.68 11.19
CA ALA A 34 -4.29 -3.73 12.13
C ALA A 34 -3.23 -2.91 11.39
N ASP A 35 -3.27 -1.61 11.57
CA ASP A 35 -2.35 -0.66 10.96
C ASP A 35 -1.88 0.35 12.00
N VAL A 36 -0.57 0.49 12.17
CA VAL A 36 0.05 1.36 13.16
C VAL A 36 1.13 2.20 12.50
N PRO A 37 0.76 3.29 11.83
CA PRO A 37 1.74 4.23 11.28
C PRO A 37 2.36 5.07 12.40
N LEU A 38 3.68 5.23 12.33
CA LEU A 38 4.49 6.06 13.20
C LEU A 38 5.27 7.06 12.35
N GLU A 39 5.30 8.30 12.76
CA GLU A 39 6.08 9.37 12.13
C GLU A 39 6.89 10.11 13.19
N LYS A 40 8.15 10.35 12.91
CA LYS A 40 9.02 11.23 13.70
C LYS A 40 9.57 12.33 12.81
N VAL A 41 9.16 13.55 13.08
CA VAL A 41 9.76 14.74 12.45
C VAL A 41 11.08 15.03 13.18
N ILE A 42 12.17 15.09 12.44
CA ILE A 42 13.51 15.39 12.96
C ILE A 42 13.77 16.90 12.88
N ASN A 43 13.45 17.49 11.72
CA ASN A 43 13.49 18.93 11.47
C ASN A 43 12.51 19.27 10.34
N ASP A 44 12.52 20.53 9.86
CA ASP A 44 11.58 21.03 8.85
C ASP A 44 11.73 20.32 7.49
N GLU A 45 12.87 19.70 7.23
CA GLU A 45 13.18 19.03 5.96
C GLU A 45 13.15 17.50 6.06
N LEU A 46 13.31 16.92 7.26
CA LEU A 46 13.55 15.50 7.45
C LEU A 46 12.55 14.87 8.40
N SER A 47 11.90 13.80 7.96
CA SER A 47 11.09 12.92 8.80
C SER A 47 11.40 11.45 8.56
N ILE A 48 11.14 10.64 9.58
CA ILE A 48 11.27 9.18 9.54
C ILE A 48 9.90 8.58 9.72
N HIS A 49 9.57 7.62 8.86
CA HIS A 49 8.34 6.87 8.89
C HIS A 49 8.61 5.40 9.21
N LEU A 50 7.83 4.86 10.12
CA LEU A 50 7.82 3.45 10.45
C LEU A 50 6.37 3.00 10.52
N GLY A 51 6.04 1.85 9.95
CA GLY A 51 4.71 1.28 10.03
C GLY A 51 4.73 -0.16 10.51
N LEU A 52 3.62 -0.60 11.07
CA LEU A 52 3.31 -2.01 11.28
C LEU A 52 1.94 -2.25 10.68
N HIS A 53 1.86 -3.13 9.69
CA HIS A 53 0.61 -3.51 9.06
C HIS A 53 0.45 -5.02 9.11
N GLY A 54 -0.69 -5.48 9.63
CA GLY A 54 -1.07 -6.88 9.66
C GLY A 54 -2.46 -7.07 9.09
N ASP A 55 -2.60 -7.98 8.15
CA ASP A 55 -3.88 -8.33 7.55
C ASP A 55 -4.05 -9.86 7.56
N TYR A 56 -5.04 -10.33 8.29
CA TYR A 56 -5.42 -11.73 8.38
C TYR A 56 -6.80 -11.94 7.77
N THR A 57 -6.90 -12.89 6.86
CA THR A 57 -8.16 -13.31 6.25
C THR A 57 -8.32 -14.80 6.38
N GLN A 58 -9.49 -15.26 6.84
CA GLN A 58 -9.88 -16.67 6.88
C GLN A 58 -11.16 -16.87 6.10
N LEU A 59 -11.09 -17.69 5.06
CA LEU A 59 -12.23 -18.13 4.27
C LEU A 59 -12.63 -19.54 4.68
N SER A 60 -13.83 -19.70 5.21
CA SER A 60 -14.42 -21.00 5.57
C SER A 60 -15.50 -21.35 4.54
N ARG A 61 -15.46 -22.59 4.04
CA ARG A 61 -16.37 -23.11 3.03
C ARG A 61 -17.03 -24.38 3.54
N LYS A 62 -18.25 -24.65 3.08
CA LYS A 62 -19.00 -25.85 3.50
C LYS A 62 -18.25 -27.11 3.08
N SER A 63 -17.99 -28.01 4.04
CA SER A 63 -17.35 -29.31 3.82
C SER A 63 -15.93 -29.28 3.26
N LEU A 64 -15.27 -28.12 3.24
CA LEU A 64 -13.91 -27.96 2.78
C LEU A 64 -13.02 -27.36 3.88
N LYS A 65 -11.72 -27.56 3.75
CA LYS A 65 -10.74 -26.94 4.66
C LYS A 65 -10.77 -25.42 4.53
N SER A 66 -10.72 -24.71 5.66
CA SER A 66 -10.59 -23.26 5.66
C SER A 66 -9.26 -22.82 5.06
N ILE A 67 -9.29 -21.70 4.34
CA ILE A 67 -8.13 -21.07 3.75
C ILE A 67 -7.76 -19.86 4.60
N ASN A 68 -6.51 -19.78 5.00
CA ASN A 68 -5.95 -18.62 5.68
C ASN A 68 -5.06 -17.84 4.71
N ASN A 69 -5.18 -16.54 4.73
CA ASN A 69 -4.33 -15.64 3.94
C ASN A 69 -3.81 -14.54 4.87
N THR A 70 -2.50 -14.49 5.07
CA THR A 70 -1.84 -13.55 5.98
C THR A 70 -0.90 -12.65 5.23
N LEU A 71 -0.91 -11.38 5.57
CA LEU A 71 0.06 -10.40 5.10
C LEU A 71 0.52 -9.57 6.31
N PHE A 72 1.82 -9.56 6.55
CA PHE A 72 2.43 -8.70 7.55
C PHE A 72 3.51 -7.87 6.88
N THR A 73 3.51 -6.55 7.10
CA THR A 73 4.51 -5.64 6.54
C THR A 73 5.00 -4.63 7.56
N VAL A 74 6.25 -4.23 7.41
CA VAL A 74 6.93 -3.25 8.26
C VAL A 74 7.55 -2.17 7.38
N PRO A 75 6.74 -1.24 6.82
CA PRO A 75 7.29 -0.14 6.03
C PRO A 75 8.20 0.75 6.88
N VAL A 76 9.38 1.03 6.34
CA VAL A 76 10.37 1.95 6.91
C VAL A 76 10.80 2.91 5.83
N ALA A 77 10.72 4.21 6.08
CA ALA A 77 11.09 5.22 5.10
C ALA A 77 11.66 6.48 5.75
N ILE A 78 12.42 7.22 4.96
CA ILE A 78 12.89 8.56 5.25
C ILE A 78 12.30 9.48 4.20
N GLN A 79 11.70 10.58 4.65
CA GLN A 79 11.23 11.66 3.80
C GLN A 79 12.17 12.85 3.98
N TYR A 80 12.77 13.29 2.88
CA TYR A 80 13.56 14.53 2.83
C TYR A 80 12.91 15.50 1.87
N LYS A 81 12.63 16.71 2.34
CA LYS A 81 11.95 17.73 1.55
C LYS A 81 12.54 19.10 1.81
N ASN A 82 12.99 19.74 0.74
CA ASN A 82 13.37 21.14 0.74
C ASN A 82 12.72 21.88 -0.44
N ASP A 83 13.14 23.10 -0.72
CA ASP A 83 12.57 23.91 -1.79
C ASP A 83 12.77 23.32 -3.20
N MET A 84 13.79 22.49 -3.42
CA MET A 84 14.16 21.93 -4.73
C MET A 84 13.83 20.44 -4.87
N ILE A 85 13.83 19.68 -3.78
CA ILE A 85 13.79 18.23 -3.82
C ILE A 85 12.79 17.73 -2.77
N ASP A 86 11.94 16.77 -3.17
CA ASP A 86 11.09 16.00 -2.27
C ASP A 86 11.37 14.52 -2.55
N VAL A 87 12.04 13.84 -1.61
CA VAL A 87 12.48 12.44 -1.77
C VAL A 87 11.92 11.59 -0.65
N HIS A 88 11.23 10.53 -1.02
CA HIS A 88 10.82 9.46 -0.15
C HIS A 88 11.67 8.24 -0.46
N GLY A 89 12.45 7.80 0.51
CA GLY A 89 13.33 6.64 0.39
C GLY A 89 12.99 5.59 1.42
N GLY A 90 12.41 4.47 0.98
CA GLY A 90 11.94 3.44 1.88
C GLY A 90 12.09 2.02 1.38
N ALA A 91 11.80 1.09 2.28
CA ALA A 91 11.68 -0.32 2.00
C ALA A 91 10.58 -0.92 2.88
N ILE A 92 9.90 -1.95 2.36
CA ILE A 92 8.81 -2.62 3.05
C ILE A 92 9.15 -4.10 3.22
N PRO A 93 9.83 -4.49 4.31
CA PRO A 93 9.88 -5.90 4.72
C PRO A 93 8.48 -6.47 4.82
N SER A 94 8.22 -7.56 4.11
CA SER A 94 6.88 -8.12 3.96
C SER A 94 6.90 -9.63 4.07
N TRP A 95 5.95 -10.19 4.80
CA TRP A 95 5.70 -11.62 4.93
C TRP A 95 4.32 -11.92 4.37
N ASP A 96 4.31 -12.51 3.18
CA ASP A 96 3.12 -12.96 2.48
C ASP A 96 2.98 -14.46 2.65
N ASN A 97 2.01 -14.92 3.47
CA ASN A 97 1.80 -16.34 3.75
C ASN A 97 3.11 -17.11 4.07
N SER A 98 3.94 -16.55 4.96
CA SER A 98 5.27 -17.06 5.35
C SER A 98 6.39 -16.85 4.31
N SER A 99 6.13 -16.27 3.15
CA SER A 99 7.15 -15.90 2.16
C SER A 99 7.65 -14.48 2.44
N PHE A 100 8.94 -14.34 2.73
CA PHE A 100 9.55 -13.03 2.93
C PHE A 100 9.92 -12.35 1.61
N LYS A 101 9.63 -11.07 1.51
CA LYS A 101 10.05 -10.18 0.43
C LYS A 101 10.42 -8.82 0.99
N LEU A 102 11.46 -8.22 0.45
CA LEU A 102 11.78 -6.81 0.69
C LEU A 102 11.29 -6.01 -0.52
N LEU A 103 10.37 -5.10 -0.30
CA LEU A 103 9.75 -4.32 -1.37
C LEU A 103 10.33 -2.90 -1.38
N PRO A 104 10.70 -2.34 -2.55
CA PRO A 104 11.12 -0.95 -2.66
C PRO A 104 9.93 0.00 -2.48
N ASP A 105 10.20 1.16 -1.88
CA ASP A 105 9.25 2.25 -1.68
C ASP A 105 10.00 3.58 -1.89
N LEU A 106 10.29 3.90 -3.15
CA LEU A 106 11.12 5.02 -3.54
C LEU A 106 10.34 5.99 -4.43
N MET A 107 10.34 7.27 -4.06
CA MET A 107 9.78 8.35 -4.87
C MET A 107 10.70 9.57 -4.79
N ALA A 108 10.77 10.32 -5.88
CA ALA A 108 11.51 11.57 -5.91
C ALA A 108 10.83 12.57 -6.84
N ASP A 109 10.68 13.80 -6.35
CA ASP A 109 10.29 14.96 -7.12
C ASP A 109 11.46 15.97 -7.09
N VAL A 110 11.89 16.42 -8.27
CA VAL A 110 13.00 17.38 -8.41
C VAL A 110 12.50 18.58 -9.19
N LYS A 111 12.48 19.74 -8.56
CA LYS A 111 12.10 21.01 -9.21
C LYS A 111 13.25 21.48 -10.10
N LEU A 112 12.98 21.62 -11.40
CA LEU A 112 13.94 22.17 -12.37
C LEU A 112 13.78 23.69 -12.52
N SER A 113 12.53 24.18 -12.44
CA SER A 113 12.19 25.60 -12.59
C SER A 113 10.99 25.90 -11.67
N GLY A 114 11.26 26.06 -10.38
CA GLY A 114 10.22 26.34 -9.39
C GLY A 114 9.05 25.36 -9.45
N GLU A 115 7.84 25.88 -9.59
CA GLU A 115 6.60 25.10 -9.76
C GLU A 115 6.29 24.80 -11.25
N GLU A 116 7.05 25.39 -12.19
CA GLU A 116 6.78 25.25 -13.61
C GLU A 116 7.18 23.89 -14.17
N ALA A 117 8.28 23.33 -13.67
CA ALA A 117 8.78 22.03 -14.13
C ALA A 117 9.36 21.21 -12.97
N ILE A 118 8.73 20.10 -12.69
CA ILE A 118 9.11 19.14 -11.64
C ILE A 118 9.24 17.76 -12.27
N LEU A 119 10.43 17.18 -12.24
CA LEU A 119 10.63 15.78 -12.61
C LEU A 119 10.14 14.88 -11.47
N GLN A 120 9.48 13.79 -11.85
CA GLN A 120 8.98 12.79 -10.91
C GLN A 120 9.54 11.41 -11.27
N PHE A 121 9.93 10.67 -10.25
CA PHE A 121 10.39 9.29 -10.38
C PHE A 121 9.75 8.44 -9.29
N GLY A 122 9.45 7.19 -9.59
CA GLY A 122 8.97 6.23 -8.61
C GLY A 122 9.40 4.82 -8.93
N TRP A 123 9.75 4.09 -7.87
CA TRP A 123 9.96 2.64 -7.87
C TRP A 123 9.29 2.06 -6.64
N LEU A 124 8.08 1.56 -6.83
CA LEU A 124 7.17 1.16 -5.78
C LEU A 124 6.82 -0.30 -5.91
N MET A 125 6.74 -0.97 -4.79
CA MET A 125 6.20 -2.32 -4.75
C MET A 125 5.33 -2.50 -3.52
N HIS A 126 4.15 -3.05 -3.68
CA HIS A 126 3.22 -3.30 -2.59
C HIS A 126 2.38 -4.54 -2.87
N TYR A 127 1.68 -5.00 -1.84
CA TYR A 127 0.69 -6.08 -1.97
C TYR A 127 -0.73 -5.53 -1.99
N ASP A 128 -1.54 -6.05 -2.90
CA ASP A 128 -3.00 -5.97 -2.85
C ASP A 128 -3.54 -7.28 -2.28
N LYS A 129 -4.28 -7.18 -1.19
CA LYS A 129 -4.76 -8.33 -0.40
C LYS A 129 -5.84 -9.11 -1.14
N GLY A 130 -5.65 -10.40 -1.30
CA GLY A 130 -6.66 -11.32 -1.82
C GLY A 130 -7.75 -11.59 -0.77
N SER A 131 -9.01 -11.39 -1.16
CA SER A 131 -10.20 -11.59 -0.33
C SER A 131 -11.37 -12.03 -1.20
N TYR A 132 -12.04 -13.09 -0.80
CA TYR A 132 -13.23 -13.57 -1.51
C TYR A 132 -14.35 -12.54 -1.48
N GLN A 133 -14.55 -11.86 -0.35
CA GLN A 133 -15.52 -10.76 -0.24
C GLN A 133 -15.31 -9.69 -1.31
N ARG A 134 -14.06 -9.26 -1.52
CA ARG A 134 -13.73 -8.26 -2.55
C ARG A 134 -14.01 -8.78 -3.96
N TRP A 135 -13.65 -10.02 -4.23
CA TRP A 135 -13.87 -10.63 -5.55
C TRP A 135 -15.35 -10.84 -5.84
N ALA A 136 -16.12 -11.32 -4.85
CA ALA A 136 -17.57 -11.46 -4.97
C ALA A 136 -18.29 -10.11 -5.15
N ALA A 137 -17.77 -9.03 -4.58
CA ALA A 137 -18.30 -7.69 -4.81
C ALA A 137 -18.07 -7.18 -6.24
N MET A 138 -16.96 -7.59 -6.88
CA MET A 138 -16.65 -7.25 -8.28
C MET A 138 -17.39 -8.15 -9.27
N ASN A 139 -17.47 -9.44 -8.96
CA ASN A 139 -18.18 -10.43 -9.78
C ASN A 139 -19.05 -11.32 -8.88
N PRO A 140 -20.38 -11.06 -8.80
CA PRO A 140 -21.29 -11.85 -7.97
C PRO A 140 -21.43 -13.32 -8.40
N TYR A 141 -20.99 -13.68 -9.58
CA TYR A 141 -21.04 -15.04 -10.13
C TYR A 141 -19.73 -15.82 -9.94
N ILE A 142 -18.78 -15.26 -9.16
CA ILE A 142 -17.51 -15.92 -8.94
C ILE A 142 -17.68 -17.18 -8.09
N ASP A 143 -17.07 -18.26 -8.49
CA ASP A 143 -16.98 -19.47 -7.67
C ASP A 143 -16.09 -19.27 -6.43
N GLN A 144 -16.35 -20.07 -5.39
CA GLN A 144 -15.54 -20.03 -4.18
C GLN A 144 -14.12 -20.50 -4.49
N PRO A 145 -13.11 -19.66 -4.24
CA PRO A 145 -11.74 -19.98 -4.62
C PRO A 145 -11.15 -21.10 -3.76
N ASP A 146 -10.28 -21.91 -4.33
CA ASP A 146 -9.52 -22.95 -3.61
C ASP A 146 -8.30 -22.39 -2.87
N THR A 147 -7.88 -21.18 -3.22
CA THR A 147 -6.75 -20.47 -2.63
C THR A 147 -7.01 -18.96 -2.61
N LEU A 148 -6.43 -18.29 -1.61
CA LEU A 148 -6.38 -16.84 -1.54
C LEU A 148 -4.92 -16.40 -1.65
N PHE A 149 -4.58 -15.71 -2.74
CA PHE A 149 -3.27 -15.13 -2.96
C PHE A 149 -3.33 -13.61 -2.86
N ASN A 150 -2.24 -13.03 -2.40
CA ASN A 150 -2.03 -11.59 -2.47
C ASN A 150 -1.38 -11.24 -3.81
N THR A 151 -1.90 -10.23 -4.49
CA THR A 151 -1.31 -9.72 -5.72
C THR A 151 -0.18 -8.77 -5.36
N ARG A 152 1.05 -9.08 -5.79
CA ARG A 152 2.16 -8.15 -5.66
C ARG A 152 2.19 -7.26 -6.90
N ILE A 153 2.15 -5.95 -6.68
CA ILE A 153 2.19 -4.92 -7.72
C ILE A 153 3.55 -4.25 -7.66
N HIS A 154 4.23 -4.20 -8.80
CA HIS A 154 5.50 -3.52 -8.98
C HIS A 154 5.32 -2.42 -10.02
N GLU A 155 5.55 -1.19 -9.61
CA GLU A 155 5.42 0.01 -10.43
C GLU A 155 6.75 0.75 -10.51
N THR A 156 7.16 1.09 -11.73
CA THR A 156 8.27 2.02 -12.00
C THR A 156 7.80 3.06 -12.97
N TYR A 157 8.04 4.32 -12.67
CA TYR A 157 7.64 5.42 -13.54
C TYR A 157 8.64 6.57 -13.51
N GLY A 158 8.62 7.35 -14.58
CA GLY A 158 9.21 8.68 -14.67
C GLY A 158 8.22 9.62 -15.28
N GLY A 159 8.33 10.91 -14.97
CA GLY A 159 7.40 11.89 -15.48
C GLY A 159 7.83 13.33 -15.23
N ILE A 160 6.99 14.23 -15.71
CA ILE A 160 7.12 15.66 -15.50
C ILE A 160 5.75 16.24 -15.15
N LYS A 161 5.71 17.11 -14.15
CA LYS A 161 4.54 17.88 -13.76
C LYS A 161 4.91 19.34 -13.56
N GLY A 162 3.91 20.20 -13.56
CA GLY A 162 4.12 21.61 -13.26
C GLY A 162 2.92 22.47 -13.57
N THR A 163 3.14 23.79 -13.46
CA THR A 163 2.14 24.81 -13.73
C THR A 163 2.67 25.75 -14.81
N PHE A 164 1.95 25.85 -15.91
CA PHE A 164 2.28 26.81 -16.98
C PHE A 164 1.42 28.07 -16.86
N LEU A 165 2.04 29.25 -16.91
CA LEU A 165 1.38 30.55 -16.76
C LEU A 165 0.48 30.67 -15.52
N GLU A 166 0.84 30.04 -14.41
CA GLU A 166 0.08 30.02 -13.13
C GLU A 166 -1.38 29.55 -13.24
N ARG A 167 -1.79 29.00 -14.38
CA ARG A 167 -3.18 28.62 -14.67
C ARG A 167 -3.35 27.20 -15.20
N PHE A 168 -2.35 26.67 -15.90
CA PHE A 168 -2.43 25.37 -16.53
C PHE A 168 -1.58 24.35 -15.79
N PHE A 169 -2.22 23.39 -15.12
CA PHE A 169 -1.52 22.27 -14.51
C PHE A 169 -1.34 21.17 -15.54
N TYR A 170 -0.15 20.61 -15.59
CA TYR A 170 0.13 19.43 -16.39
C TYR A 170 0.83 18.36 -15.54
N ASN A 171 0.56 17.09 -15.85
CA ASN A 171 1.21 15.95 -15.23
C ASN A 171 1.23 14.81 -16.25
N VAL A 172 2.42 14.50 -16.73
CA VAL A 172 2.66 13.41 -17.68
C VAL A 172 3.58 12.40 -17.06
N LYS A 173 3.12 11.15 -16.98
CA LYS A 173 3.88 10.01 -16.48
C LYS A 173 3.93 8.90 -17.50
N ALA A 174 5.07 8.23 -17.61
CA ALA A 174 5.21 6.96 -18.31
C ALA A 174 5.88 5.95 -17.40
N GLY A 175 5.45 4.72 -17.44
CA GLY A 175 5.97 3.71 -16.54
C GLY A 175 5.54 2.29 -16.92
N LEU A 176 6.02 1.36 -16.13
CA LEU A 176 5.69 -0.06 -16.25
C LEU A 176 5.05 -0.52 -14.93
N VAL A 177 3.96 -1.26 -15.06
CA VAL A 177 3.30 -1.92 -13.93
C VAL A 177 3.29 -3.42 -14.19
N GLN A 178 3.81 -4.18 -13.22
CA GLN A 178 3.84 -5.64 -13.27
C GLN A 178 3.02 -6.21 -12.12
N PHE A 179 2.16 -7.17 -12.45
CA PHE A 179 1.32 -7.87 -11.49
C PHE A 179 1.81 -9.31 -11.34
N TYR A 180 1.96 -9.76 -10.09
CA TYR A 180 2.28 -11.13 -9.75
C TYR A 180 1.14 -11.73 -8.93
N ASN A 181 0.67 -12.91 -9.27
CA ASN A 181 -0.46 -13.60 -8.65
C ASN A 181 -1.78 -12.81 -8.75
N MET A 182 -2.02 -12.13 -9.86
CA MET A 182 -3.28 -11.44 -10.09
C MET A 182 -4.39 -12.47 -10.32
N PRO A 183 -5.53 -12.42 -9.61
CA PRO A 183 -6.66 -13.30 -9.90
C PRO A 183 -7.24 -12.99 -11.28
N LEU A 184 -7.43 -14.02 -12.08
CA LEU A 184 -8.11 -13.93 -13.35
C LEU A 184 -9.49 -14.58 -13.20
N PHE A 185 -10.52 -13.85 -13.60
CA PHE A 185 -11.89 -14.37 -13.65
C PHE A 185 -12.17 -14.83 -15.06
N VAL A 186 -12.45 -16.11 -15.21
CA VAL A 186 -12.77 -16.77 -16.50
C VAL A 186 -14.25 -17.09 -16.50
#